data_5213c521faa8e0a0b8f48d7285505e5c
#
_entry.id   5213c521faa8e0a0b8f48d7285505e5c
#
_cell.length_a   1.000
_cell.length_b   1.000
_cell.length_c   1.000
_cell.angle_alpha   90.00
_cell.angle_beta   90.00
_cell.angle_gamma   90.00
#
_symmetry.space_group_name_H-M   'P 1'
#
loop_
_entity.id
_entity.type
_entity.pdbx_description
1 polymer ?
#
loop_
_entity_poly.entity_id
_entity_poly.type
_entity_poly.pdbx_seq_one_letter_code
_entity_poly.pdbx_strand_id
1 'polypeptide(L)'
;MMRRKTLWLLLTLLMAIGFPMYASRVAAADYTQGMSVSGSTATIWFSSSVNTSWVDVHYQVNGGTQQNFRMTYNSGLARYEKQVTVVASGNVLTYSFTYNNGTPAYDTPTFSYTIGSGNGGGGNPGTGIGSIPASSIPTPTGSGAVSLKVMNGTNGAYGDAQIYWGVLGINPANNAWSYLDLNGNLIAISTALNDAAGHLTKNGQNYANIYHKVSDASWVNLPKITAGRLFLCVGTPCYIKTFNDGFAGPDINNPTDPNQNVYFDFVEFTVDAAGYHGNTTRVDAFGFPIQHRLVNRAGNYDRTVGEPETETRAGLFTAYSNEVPAAFKSLGTLQAPYRIVAPIHGSFAAGGANANYFAGYSGYNTQDILRCDNSVTDASVCAAINRHVYTSSNWNNVATYYQAAPANYYAKFWHDHGIDRLAYGFAYDDVNGQASYLEVGDPKGLIVRVGW
;
A
#
# COMPACT_ATOMS: atom_id res chain seq x y z
N MET A 1 -32.86 -47.63 13.61
CA MET A 1 -32.89 -48.29 12.31
C MET A 1 -32.17 -47.39 11.30
N MET A 2 -30.91 -47.68 11.06
CA MET A 2 -29.98 -46.88 10.21
C MET A 2 -30.21 -47.22 8.73
N ARG A 3 -30.32 -46.20 7.88
CA ARG A 3 -30.15 -46.39 6.42
C ARG A 3 -28.96 -45.54 5.95
N ARG A 4 -27.87 -46.25 5.59
CA ARG A 4 -26.71 -45.75 4.83
C ARG A 4 -27.15 -45.41 3.42
N LYS A 5 -26.74 -44.22 2.88
CA LYS A 5 -26.77 -43.94 1.45
C LYS A 5 -25.34 -43.88 0.92
N THR A 6 -25.11 -44.78 -0.03
CA THR A 6 -23.87 -44.99 -0.78
C THR A 6 -23.66 -43.83 -1.75
N LEU A 7 -22.46 -43.24 -1.74
CA LEU A 7 -22.01 -42.18 -2.64
C LEU A 7 -21.33 -42.83 -3.86
N TRP A 8 -21.82 -42.56 -5.06
CA TRP A 8 -21.22 -42.97 -6.32
C TRP A 8 -20.16 -41.96 -6.74
N LEU A 9 -18.92 -42.41 -6.92
CA LEU A 9 -17.82 -41.66 -7.56
C LEU A 9 -18.00 -41.79 -9.10
N LEU A 10 -18.19 -40.65 -9.75
CA LEU A 10 -18.00 -40.58 -11.22
C LEU A 10 -16.63 -39.95 -11.48
N LEU A 11 -15.72 -40.77 -11.98
CA LEU A 11 -14.39 -40.41 -12.46
C LEU A 11 -14.55 -39.95 -13.91
N THR A 12 -14.48 -38.65 -14.21
CA THR A 12 -14.34 -38.14 -15.56
C THR A 12 -12.90 -37.76 -15.84
N LEU A 13 -12.27 -38.54 -16.70
CA LEU A 13 -10.95 -38.33 -17.27
C LEU A 13 -11.03 -37.15 -18.26
N LEU A 14 -10.48 -35.97 -17.89
CA LEU A 14 -10.32 -34.85 -18.81
C LEU A 14 -8.89 -34.86 -19.35
N MET A 15 -8.75 -35.10 -20.65
CA MET A 15 -7.49 -34.96 -21.39
C MET A 15 -7.03 -33.47 -21.31
N ALA A 16 -5.89 -33.22 -20.71
CA ALA A 16 -5.19 -31.94 -20.75
C ALA A 16 -4.58 -31.75 -22.15
N ILE A 17 -5.21 -30.92 -22.97
CA ILE A 17 -4.56 -30.34 -24.15
C ILE A 17 -3.74 -29.17 -23.62
N GLY A 18 -2.43 -29.36 -23.54
CA GLY A 18 -1.48 -28.31 -23.13
C GLY A 18 -1.40 -27.21 -24.20
N PHE A 19 -2.04 -26.08 -23.94
CA PHE A 19 -1.66 -24.83 -24.58
C PHE A 19 -0.44 -24.25 -23.83
N PRO A 20 0.64 -23.88 -24.51
CA PRO A 20 1.72 -23.15 -23.85
C PRO A 20 1.16 -21.78 -23.41
N MET A 21 0.93 -21.59 -22.11
CA MET A 21 0.77 -20.26 -21.55
C MET A 21 2.10 -19.53 -21.72
N TYR A 22 2.17 -18.65 -22.68
CA TYR A 22 3.17 -17.59 -22.69
C TYR A 22 2.83 -16.68 -21.51
N ALA A 23 3.52 -16.86 -20.40
CA ALA A 23 3.56 -15.87 -19.34
C ALA A 23 4.16 -14.60 -19.96
N SER A 24 3.33 -13.61 -20.22
CA SER A 24 3.80 -12.25 -20.51
C SER A 24 4.56 -11.79 -19.27
N ARG A 25 5.88 -11.85 -19.33
CA ARG A 25 6.72 -11.12 -18.36
C ARG A 25 6.38 -9.65 -18.58
N VAL A 26 5.74 -9.03 -17.61
CA VAL A 26 5.75 -7.58 -17.51
C VAL A 26 7.21 -7.23 -17.25
N ALA A 27 7.91 -6.81 -18.29
CA ALA A 27 9.26 -6.28 -18.15
C ALA A 27 9.17 -5.06 -17.23
N ALA A 28 10.12 -4.92 -16.30
CA ALA A 28 10.32 -3.67 -15.59
C ALA A 28 10.39 -2.55 -16.63
N ALA A 29 9.74 -1.41 -16.37
CA ALA A 29 9.76 -0.32 -17.32
C ALA A 29 11.24 0.07 -17.59
N ASP A 30 11.61 0.16 -18.86
CA ASP A 30 12.98 0.47 -19.30
C ASP A 30 13.42 1.88 -18.88
N TYR A 31 12.54 2.63 -18.21
CA TYR A 31 12.74 4.03 -17.85
C TYR A 31 11.88 4.47 -16.66
N THR A 32 12.32 5.58 -16.07
CA THR A 32 11.49 6.45 -15.23
C THR A 32 11.41 7.84 -15.85
N GLN A 33 10.36 8.57 -15.60
CA GLN A 33 10.13 9.88 -16.18
C GLN A 33 9.39 10.80 -15.21
N GLY A 34 9.39 12.10 -15.49
CA GLY A 34 8.61 13.05 -14.72
C GLY A 34 8.87 14.50 -15.08
N MET A 35 8.34 15.38 -14.22
CA MET A 35 8.43 16.82 -14.39
C MET A 35 8.77 17.48 -13.06
N SER A 36 9.56 18.53 -13.08
CA SER A 36 9.78 19.44 -11.98
C SER A 36 9.47 20.87 -12.42
N VAL A 37 8.92 21.70 -11.52
CA VAL A 37 8.56 23.09 -11.83
C VAL A 37 9.27 24.02 -10.85
N SER A 38 9.91 25.07 -11.40
CA SER A 38 10.53 26.15 -10.63
C SER A 38 10.18 27.49 -11.26
N GLY A 39 9.43 28.32 -10.55
CA GLY A 39 8.90 29.57 -11.10
C GLY A 39 8.02 29.30 -12.34
N SER A 40 8.36 29.94 -13.46
CA SER A 40 7.67 29.78 -14.75
C SER A 40 8.34 28.75 -15.67
N THR A 41 9.22 27.88 -15.17
CA THR A 41 9.92 26.86 -15.95
C THR A 41 9.55 25.47 -15.45
N ALA A 42 9.06 24.63 -16.37
CA ALA A 42 8.88 23.20 -16.15
C ALA A 42 10.04 22.43 -16.78
N THR A 43 10.63 21.49 -16.07
CA THR A 43 11.68 20.59 -16.59
C THR A 43 11.09 19.19 -16.74
N ILE A 44 10.88 18.75 -17.97
CA ILE A 44 10.51 17.36 -18.29
C ILE A 44 11.81 16.54 -18.24
N TRP A 45 11.78 15.38 -17.56
CA TRP A 45 12.95 14.54 -17.46
C TRP A 45 12.64 13.05 -17.74
N PHE A 46 13.68 12.31 -18.17
CA PHE A 46 13.64 10.89 -18.50
C PHE A 46 14.93 10.22 -18.02
N SER A 47 14.83 9.19 -17.20
CA SER A 47 15.95 8.37 -16.74
C SER A 47 15.79 6.95 -17.26
N SER A 48 16.78 6.44 -17.98
CA SER A 48 16.75 5.10 -18.57
C SER A 48 17.46 4.09 -17.69
N SER A 49 16.92 2.88 -17.60
CA SER A 49 17.54 1.69 -17.01
C SER A 49 18.17 0.76 -18.06
N VAL A 50 18.12 1.14 -19.35
CA VAL A 50 18.66 0.36 -20.48
C VAL A 50 19.69 1.16 -21.25
N ASN A 51 20.25 0.59 -22.33
CA ASN A 51 21.30 1.21 -23.13
C ASN A 51 20.76 2.34 -24.02
N THR A 52 20.38 3.47 -23.39
CA THR A 52 19.84 4.66 -24.07
C THR A 52 20.93 5.68 -24.31
N SER A 53 21.12 6.06 -25.57
CA SER A 53 22.07 7.09 -25.98
C SER A 53 21.42 8.42 -26.38
N TRP A 54 20.10 8.42 -26.54
CA TRP A 54 19.33 9.62 -26.86
C TRP A 54 17.85 9.46 -26.46
N VAL A 55 17.19 10.57 -26.16
CA VAL A 55 15.77 10.67 -25.88
C VAL A 55 15.19 11.90 -26.58
N ASP A 56 14.10 11.74 -27.32
CA ASP A 56 13.28 12.83 -27.84
C ASP A 56 12.02 12.96 -27.00
N VAL A 57 11.66 14.19 -26.63
CA VAL A 57 10.40 14.50 -25.97
C VAL A 57 9.44 15.15 -26.95
N HIS A 58 8.20 14.70 -26.94
CA HIS A 58 7.05 15.24 -27.65
C HIS A 58 6.11 15.84 -26.62
N TYR A 59 5.82 17.15 -26.66
CA TYR A 59 4.93 17.76 -25.69
C TYR A 59 4.01 18.82 -26.29
N GLN A 60 2.89 19.05 -25.61
CA GLN A 60 1.93 20.11 -25.88
C GLN A 60 1.63 20.86 -24.58
N VAL A 61 1.38 22.16 -24.67
CA VAL A 61 0.88 22.98 -23.56
C VAL A 61 -0.57 23.33 -23.88
N ASN A 62 -1.49 22.99 -22.96
CA ASN A 62 -2.94 23.24 -23.09
C ASN A 62 -3.55 22.70 -24.40
N GLY A 63 -3.08 21.56 -24.90
CA GLY A 63 -3.54 20.99 -26.16
C GLY A 63 -3.13 21.79 -27.40
N GLY A 64 -2.18 22.73 -27.28
CA GLY A 64 -1.66 23.50 -28.40
C GLY A 64 -0.78 22.66 -29.35
N THR A 65 -0.03 23.34 -30.21
CA THR A 65 0.86 22.67 -31.20
C THR A 65 1.90 21.80 -30.51
N GLN A 66 2.03 20.56 -31.00
CA GLN A 66 3.05 19.63 -30.50
C GLN A 66 4.46 20.14 -30.79
N GLN A 67 5.29 20.08 -29.79
CA GLN A 67 6.70 20.40 -29.83
C GLN A 67 7.52 19.11 -29.75
N ASN A 68 8.59 19.00 -30.52
CA ASN A 68 9.44 17.80 -30.54
C ASN A 68 10.90 18.24 -30.37
N PHE A 69 11.58 17.73 -29.34
CA PHE A 69 12.95 18.12 -29.03
C PHE A 69 13.81 16.94 -28.59
N ARG A 70 15.07 16.93 -29.04
CA ARG A 70 16.11 16.10 -28.44
C ARG A 70 16.41 16.63 -27.04
N MET A 71 16.36 15.74 -26.05
CA MET A 71 16.65 16.07 -24.65
C MET A 71 18.16 16.11 -24.41
N THR A 72 18.58 16.94 -23.45
CA THR A 72 19.97 17.04 -23.02
C THR A 72 20.22 16.11 -21.83
N TYR A 73 21.32 15.34 -21.88
CA TYR A 73 21.67 14.47 -20.75
C TYR A 73 22.33 15.28 -19.63
N ASN A 74 21.78 15.19 -18.44
CA ASN A 74 22.29 15.76 -17.20
C ASN A 74 23.06 14.68 -16.43
N SER A 75 24.40 14.72 -16.50
CA SER A 75 25.23 13.70 -15.84
C SER A 75 25.20 13.77 -14.31
N GLY A 76 24.90 14.93 -13.73
CA GLY A 76 24.79 15.09 -12.27
C GLY A 76 23.56 14.43 -11.68
N LEU A 77 22.49 14.27 -12.48
CA LEU A 77 21.24 13.64 -12.10
C LEU A 77 20.99 12.31 -12.84
N ALA A 78 21.93 11.87 -13.67
CA ALA A 78 21.86 10.65 -14.49
C ALA A 78 20.55 10.52 -15.30
N ARG A 79 20.11 11.62 -15.94
CA ARG A 79 18.86 11.66 -16.69
C ARG A 79 18.88 12.64 -17.85
N TYR A 80 18.00 12.47 -18.82
CA TYR A 80 17.74 13.41 -19.90
C TYR A 80 16.75 14.47 -19.47
N GLU A 81 16.94 15.74 -19.88
CA GLU A 81 16.11 16.86 -19.45
C GLU A 81 15.73 17.77 -20.62
N LYS A 82 14.51 18.34 -20.57
CA LYS A 82 14.05 19.42 -21.45
C LYS A 82 13.29 20.45 -20.62
N GLN A 83 13.76 21.70 -20.67
CA GLN A 83 13.06 22.81 -20.06
C GLN A 83 11.99 23.38 -21.01
N VAL A 84 10.81 23.62 -20.44
CA VAL A 84 9.68 24.33 -21.06
C VAL A 84 9.49 25.62 -20.27
N THR A 85 9.78 26.74 -20.91
CA THR A 85 9.69 28.06 -20.28
C THR A 85 8.31 28.69 -20.47
N VAL A 86 7.98 29.67 -19.62
CA VAL A 86 6.71 30.43 -19.66
C VAL A 86 5.49 29.54 -19.40
N VAL A 87 5.58 28.64 -18.43
CA VAL A 87 4.41 27.92 -17.92
C VAL A 87 3.79 28.69 -16.75
N ALA A 88 2.47 28.68 -16.68
CA ALA A 88 1.70 29.29 -15.61
C ALA A 88 0.87 28.25 -14.85
N SER A 89 0.50 28.55 -13.61
CA SER A 89 -0.42 27.73 -12.86
C SER A 89 -1.71 27.48 -13.65
N GLY A 90 -2.15 26.23 -13.69
CA GLY A 90 -3.29 25.77 -14.48
C GLY A 90 -2.95 25.31 -15.90
N ASN A 91 -1.72 25.54 -16.40
CA ASN A 91 -1.35 24.97 -17.70
C ASN A 91 -1.23 23.45 -17.60
N VAL A 92 -1.74 22.76 -18.61
CA VAL A 92 -1.64 21.30 -18.77
C VAL A 92 -0.56 21.00 -19.79
N LEU A 93 0.49 20.29 -19.38
CA LEU A 93 1.50 19.73 -20.28
C LEU A 93 1.16 18.26 -20.53
N THR A 94 0.97 17.92 -21.81
CA THR A 94 0.84 16.54 -22.27
C THR A 94 2.15 16.18 -22.96
N TYR A 95 2.77 15.03 -22.62
CA TYR A 95 4.08 14.68 -23.18
C TYR A 95 4.28 13.17 -23.30
N SER A 96 5.14 12.78 -24.23
CA SER A 96 5.62 11.41 -24.44
C SER A 96 7.08 11.45 -24.87
N PHE A 97 7.72 10.28 -24.90
CA PHE A 97 9.12 10.17 -25.28
C PHE A 97 9.30 9.12 -26.37
N THR A 98 10.29 9.37 -27.25
CA THR A 98 10.92 8.33 -28.07
C THR A 98 12.35 8.17 -27.58
N TYR A 99 12.77 6.95 -27.25
CA TYR A 99 14.12 6.65 -26.77
C TYR A 99 14.65 5.39 -27.42
N ASN A 100 15.96 5.15 -27.36
CA ASN A 100 16.55 3.93 -27.87
C ASN A 100 17.03 3.00 -26.75
N ASN A 101 17.00 1.68 -27.06
CA ASN A 101 17.71 0.66 -26.32
C ASN A 101 18.66 -0.04 -27.30
N GLY A 102 19.90 0.46 -27.38
CA GLY A 102 20.79 0.13 -28.49
C GLY A 102 20.27 0.71 -29.81
N THR A 103 20.01 -0.14 -30.84
CA THR A 103 19.54 0.30 -32.16
C THR A 103 18.06 0.57 -32.28
N PRO A 104 17.14 -0.24 -31.72
CA PRO A 104 15.70 0.03 -31.84
C PRO A 104 15.29 1.29 -31.08
N ALA A 105 14.31 2.02 -31.64
CA ALA A 105 13.62 3.11 -30.98
C ALA A 105 12.27 2.65 -30.44
N TYR A 106 11.86 3.18 -29.28
CA TYR A 106 10.63 2.85 -28.58
C TYR A 106 9.90 4.14 -28.20
N ASP A 107 8.59 4.12 -28.35
CA ASP A 107 7.72 5.20 -27.89
C ASP A 107 7.09 4.85 -26.54
N THR A 108 6.99 5.85 -25.67
CA THR A 108 6.26 5.71 -24.41
C THR A 108 4.78 6.06 -24.58
N PRO A 109 3.92 5.64 -23.65
CA PRO A 109 2.60 6.24 -23.51
C PRO A 109 2.68 7.76 -23.33
N THR A 110 1.55 8.44 -23.57
CA THR A 110 1.42 9.87 -23.30
C THR A 110 1.14 10.11 -21.82
N PHE A 111 1.85 11.07 -21.23
CA PHE A 111 1.71 11.54 -19.85
C PHE A 111 1.08 12.93 -19.83
N SER A 112 0.50 13.32 -18.71
CA SER A 112 -0.10 14.65 -18.52
C SER A 112 0.30 15.23 -17.17
N TYR A 113 0.57 16.53 -17.13
CA TYR A 113 0.94 17.27 -15.93
C TYR A 113 0.28 18.65 -15.92
N THR A 114 -0.37 19.03 -14.81
CA THR A 114 -0.95 20.37 -14.65
C THR A 114 -0.06 21.23 -13.74
N ILE A 115 0.40 22.37 -14.25
CA ILE A 115 1.28 23.31 -13.53
C ILE A 115 0.51 23.96 -12.38
N GLY A 116 1.08 23.88 -11.17
CA GLY A 116 0.56 24.62 -10.01
C GLY A 116 -0.78 24.14 -9.45
N SER A 117 -1.34 23.06 -10.01
CA SER A 117 -2.47 22.40 -9.37
C SER A 117 -1.93 21.44 -8.30
N GLY A 118 -2.20 21.73 -7.04
CA GLY A 118 -2.05 20.77 -5.96
C GLY A 118 -2.99 19.55 -6.09
N ASN A 119 -3.59 19.38 -7.27
CA ASN A 119 -4.49 18.31 -7.71
C ASN A 119 -4.14 17.93 -9.15
N GLY A 120 -3.03 17.29 -9.37
CA GLY A 120 -2.65 16.79 -10.70
C GLY A 120 -2.72 15.29 -10.76
N GLY A 121 -3.66 14.76 -11.52
CA GLY A 121 -3.59 13.36 -11.98
C GLY A 121 -2.37 13.18 -12.89
N GLY A 122 -1.42 12.38 -12.44
CA GLY A 122 -0.17 12.09 -13.14
C GLY A 122 0.99 12.23 -12.17
N GLY A 123 1.49 11.11 -11.65
CA GLY A 123 2.53 11.05 -10.62
C GLY A 123 3.65 12.05 -10.85
N ASN A 124 3.74 13.03 -9.97
CA ASN A 124 4.82 13.99 -9.94
C ASN A 124 5.94 13.43 -9.06
N PRO A 125 7.13 13.12 -9.59
CA PRO A 125 8.28 12.76 -8.76
C PRO A 125 8.91 14.00 -8.11
N GLY A 126 8.10 14.81 -7.48
CA GLY A 126 8.50 16.02 -6.75
C GLY A 126 7.53 16.38 -5.65
N THR A 127 6.42 15.65 -5.52
CA THR A 127 5.51 15.77 -4.38
C THR A 127 5.50 14.47 -3.58
N GLY A 128 6.66 14.07 -3.08
CA GLY A 128 6.75 13.08 -2.05
C GLY A 128 5.92 13.49 -0.84
N ILE A 129 5.57 12.55 0.02
CA ILE A 129 4.81 12.82 1.25
C ILE A 129 5.47 13.91 2.09
N GLY A 130 6.81 14.00 2.05
CA GLY A 130 7.62 15.02 2.70
C GLY A 130 7.56 16.41 2.04
N SER A 131 7.10 16.53 0.80
CA SER A 131 7.04 17.81 0.07
C SER A 131 5.92 18.74 0.55
N ILE A 132 4.95 18.23 1.31
CA ILE A 132 3.91 19.04 1.95
C ILE A 132 4.50 19.69 3.20
N PRO A 133 4.75 21.02 3.23
CA PRO A 133 5.27 21.67 4.43
C PRO A 133 4.29 21.50 5.59
N ALA A 134 4.79 21.20 6.79
CA ALA A 134 3.95 21.08 7.98
C ALA A 134 3.09 22.33 8.25
N SER A 135 3.59 23.51 7.86
CA SER A 135 2.88 24.78 7.94
C SER A 135 1.65 24.85 7.02
N SER A 136 1.69 24.19 5.86
CA SER A 136 0.58 24.19 4.89
C SER A 136 -0.54 23.19 5.21
N ILE A 137 -0.32 22.28 6.16
CA ILE A 137 -1.35 21.35 6.62
C ILE A 137 -2.43 22.15 7.34
N PRO A 138 -3.72 22.04 6.97
CA PRO A 138 -4.77 22.78 7.64
C PRO A 138 -4.94 22.30 9.09
N THR A 139 -5.24 23.24 9.99
CA THR A 139 -5.64 22.88 11.35
C THR A 139 -7.06 22.30 11.29
N PRO A 140 -7.31 21.15 11.94
CA PRO A 140 -8.65 20.58 12.00
C PRO A 140 -9.66 21.56 12.59
N THR A 141 -10.88 21.57 12.07
CA THR A 141 -11.99 22.45 12.49
C THR A 141 -13.19 21.64 12.96
N GLY A 142 -14.11 22.29 13.66
CA GLY A 142 -15.34 21.65 14.16
C GLY A 142 -15.03 20.48 15.09
N SER A 143 -15.58 19.32 14.81
CA SER A 143 -15.34 18.06 15.54
C SER A 143 -14.05 17.36 15.12
N GLY A 144 -13.30 17.90 14.16
CA GLY A 144 -12.08 17.31 13.63
C GLY A 144 -10.96 17.26 14.69
N ALA A 145 -10.32 16.12 14.83
CA ALA A 145 -9.16 15.92 15.69
C ALA A 145 -7.84 16.00 14.90
N VAL A 146 -7.84 15.54 13.65
CA VAL A 146 -6.70 15.59 12.74
C VAL A 146 -7.17 15.84 11.32
N SER A 147 -6.39 16.58 10.51
CA SER A 147 -6.66 16.76 9.08
C SER A 147 -6.07 15.58 8.31
N LEU A 148 -6.93 14.79 7.66
CA LEU A 148 -6.57 13.63 6.86
C LEU A 148 -6.40 14.02 5.38
N LYS A 149 -5.32 13.54 4.77
CA LYS A 149 -5.09 13.57 3.32
C LYS A 149 -4.66 12.20 2.83
N VAL A 150 -5.32 11.70 1.79
CA VAL A 150 -4.82 10.56 1.01
C VAL A 150 -4.16 11.09 -0.26
N MET A 151 -2.97 10.60 -0.59
CA MET A 151 -2.17 11.04 -1.73
C MET A 151 -1.98 9.91 -2.74
N ASN A 152 -2.06 10.29 -4.02
CA ASN A 152 -1.66 9.43 -5.11
C ASN A 152 -0.13 9.50 -5.30
N GLY A 153 0.53 8.40 -5.03
CA GLY A 153 1.95 8.18 -5.30
C GLY A 153 2.20 7.10 -6.32
N THR A 154 1.20 6.78 -7.17
CA THR A 154 1.31 5.68 -8.13
C THR A 154 2.13 6.02 -9.38
N ASN A 155 2.76 7.19 -9.42
CA ASN A 155 3.63 7.64 -10.50
C ASN A 155 2.98 7.54 -11.89
N GLY A 156 1.66 7.82 -11.95
CA GLY A 156 0.89 7.81 -13.20
C GLY A 156 0.30 6.45 -13.57
N ALA A 157 0.54 5.38 -12.81
CA ALA A 157 -0.10 4.09 -13.06
C ALA A 157 -1.64 4.15 -12.88
N TYR A 158 -2.10 5.01 -11.95
CA TYR A 158 -3.53 5.27 -11.71
C TYR A 158 -3.76 6.75 -11.49
N GLY A 159 -4.87 7.28 -12.02
CA GLY A 159 -5.33 8.64 -11.73
C GLY A 159 -6.01 8.74 -10.36
N ASP A 160 -6.14 9.96 -9.83
CA ASP A 160 -6.76 10.25 -8.52
C ASP A 160 -8.20 9.72 -8.40
N ALA A 161 -8.93 9.65 -9.52
CA ALA A 161 -10.28 9.08 -9.58
C ALA A 161 -10.31 7.53 -9.54
N GLN A 162 -9.15 6.88 -9.57
CA GLN A 162 -9.00 5.41 -9.52
C GLN A 162 -8.39 4.92 -8.21
N ILE A 163 -8.10 5.81 -7.27
CA ILE A 163 -7.63 5.48 -5.93
C ILE A 163 -8.75 5.80 -4.96
N TYR A 164 -9.24 4.76 -4.30
CA TYR A 164 -10.37 4.82 -3.39
C TYR A 164 -9.87 4.68 -1.96
N TRP A 165 -10.47 5.46 -1.07
CA TRP A 165 -10.21 5.36 0.36
C TRP A 165 -11.50 5.44 1.15
N GLY A 166 -11.54 4.77 2.30
CA GLY A 166 -12.66 4.80 3.20
C GLY A 166 -12.21 4.53 4.62
N VAL A 167 -12.73 5.28 5.58
CA VAL A 167 -12.46 5.09 7.00
C VAL A 167 -13.64 4.41 7.65
N LEU A 168 -13.40 3.31 8.35
CA LEU A 168 -14.33 2.61 9.22
C LEU A 168 -13.78 2.53 10.63
N GLY A 169 -14.62 2.67 11.63
CA GLY A 169 -14.24 2.53 13.03
C GLY A 169 -15.42 2.77 13.97
N ILE A 170 -15.15 2.79 15.25
CA ILE A 170 -16.15 3.01 16.29
C ILE A 170 -16.19 4.49 16.65
N ASN A 171 -17.36 5.12 16.53
CA ASN A 171 -17.60 6.47 17.00
C ASN A 171 -17.67 6.49 18.53
N PRO A 172 -16.74 7.13 19.24
CA PRO A 172 -16.70 7.10 20.70
C PRO A 172 -17.88 7.85 21.36
N ALA A 173 -18.60 8.69 20.61
CA ALA A 173 -19.76 9.43 21.15
C ALA A 173 -20.99 8.54 21.38
N ASN A 174 -21.13 7.43 20.63
CA ASN A 174 -22.31 6.56 20.71
C ASN A 174 -21.96 5.06 20.64
N ASN A 175 -20.67 4.73 20.58
CA ASN A 175 -20.14 3.37 20.46
C ASN A 175 -20.65 2.61 19.21
N ALA A 176 -21.04 3.33 18.16
CA ALA A 176 -21.51 2.73 16.91
C ALA A 176 -20.39 2.60 15.89
N TRP A 177 -20.35 1.47 15.18
CA TRP A 177 -19.55 1.34 13.97
C TRP A 177 -19.98 2.38 12.95
N SER A 178 -19.05 3.14 12.42
CA SER A 178 -19.31 4.29 11.56
C SER A 178 -18.27 4.40 10.46
N TYR A 179 -18.66 5.02 9.34
CA TYR A 179 -17.72 5.45 8.30
C TYR A 179 -17.59 6.97 8.28
N LEU A 180 -16.49 7.48 7.75
CA LEU A 180 -16.21 8.91 7.62
C LEU A 180 -16.77 9.43 6.28
N ASP A 181 -17.58 10.49 6.30
CA ASP A 181 -17.98 11.23 5.11
C ASP A 181 -16.97 12.35 4.76
N LEU A 182 -17.10 12.97 3.57
CA LEU A 182 -16.22 14.07 3.14
C LEU A 182 -16.40 15.36 3.97
N ASN A 183 -17.49 15.50 4.71
CA ASN A 183 -17.73 16.65 5.59
C ASN A 183 -17.10 16.47 6.97
N GLY A 184 -16.47 15.33 7.23
CA GLY A 184 -15.86 15.01 8.51
C GLY A 184 -16.82 14.46 9.56
N ASN A 185 -17.97 13.91 9.14
CA ASN A 185 -18.93 13.29 10.05
C ASN A 185 -18.72 11.76 10.09
N LEU A 186 -18.91 11.19 11.26
CA LEU A 186 -19.02 9.74 11.43
C LEU A 186 -20.48 9.31 11.28
N ILE A 187 -20.77 8.61 10.21
CA ILE A 187 -22.09 8.10 9.87
C ILE A 187 -22.18 6.64 10.29
N ALA A 188 -23.15 6.33 11.15
CA ALA A 188 -23.35 4.95 11.61
C ALA A 188 -23.63 4.02 10.42
N ILE A 189 -22.96 2.85 10.40
CA ILE A 189 -23.22 1.83 9.38
C ILE A 189 -24.43 0.99 9.77
N SER A 190 -25.02 0.37 8.77
CA SER A 190 -26.14 -0.57 8.95
C SER A 190 -26.21 -1.55 7.79
N THR A 191 -26.96 -2.62 7.95
CA THR A 191 -27.23 -3.57 6.86
C THR A 191 -27.87 -2.89 5.65
N ALA A 192 -28.67 -1.83 5.85
CA ALA A 192 -29.34 -1.10 4.78
C ALA A 192 -28.38 -0.35 3.84
N LEU A 193 -27.15 -0.02 4.29
CA LEU A 193 -26.16 0.63 3.43
C LEU A 193 -25.74 -0.24 2.24
N ASN A 194 -25.84 -1.56 2.35
CA ASN A 194 -25.49 -2.45 1.25
C ASN A 194 -26.40 -2.28 0.03
N ASP A 195 -27.63 -1.82 0.25
CA ASP A 195 -28.63 -1.62 -0.82
C ASP A 195 -28.97 -0.13 -1.02
N ALA A 196 -28.22 0.77 -0.37
CA ALA A 196 -28.41 2.21 -0.53
C ALA A 196 -28.11 2.68 -1.96
N ALA A 197 -28.64 3.83 -2.36
CA ALA A 197 -28.35 4.42 -3.65
C ALA A 197 -26.82 4.59 -3.86
N GLY A 198 -26.32 4.10 -4.99
CA GLY A 198 -24.88 4.11 -5.30
C GLY A 198 -24.07 2.98 -4.66
N HIS A 199 -24.73 1.96 -4.09
CA HIS A 199 -24.06 0.74 -3.58
C HIS A 199 -23.17 0.08 -4.65
N LEU A 200 -22.21 -0.71 -4.22
CA LEU A 200 -21.36 -1.52 -5.09
C LEU A 200 -22.01 -2.89 -5.32
N THR A 201 -21.78 -3.48 -6.50
CA THR A 201 -22.27 -4.83 -6.80
C THR A 201 -21.13 -5.70 -7.32
N LYS A 202 -21.01 -6.91 -6.80
CA LYS A 202 -20.05 -7.92 -7.26
C LYS A 202 -20.67 -9.31 -7.11
N ASN A 203 -20.54 -10.14 -8.14
CA ASN A 203 -21.04 -11.52 -8.13
C ASN A 203 -22.53 -11.64 -7.71
N GLY A 204 -23.36 -10.67 -8.12
CA GLY A 204 -24.80 -10.64 -7.77
C GLY A 204 -25.10 -10.25 -6.31
N GLN A 205 -24.13 -9.78 -5.53
CA GLN A 205 -24.28 -9.29 -4.18
C GLN A 205 -24.03 -7.78 -4.12
N ASN A 206 -24.78 -7.09 -3.24
CA ASN A 206 -24.61 -5.67 -3.00
C ASN A 206 -23.75 -5.42 -1.77
N TYR A 207 -22.97 -4.34 -1.81
CA TYR A 207 -22.01 -3.93 -0.78
C TYR A 207 -22.15 -2.42 -0.53
N ALA A 208 -21.87 -1.99 0.68
CA ALA A 208 -21.90 -0.58 1.03
C ALA A 208 -20.83 0.20 0.23
N ASN A 209 -21.20 1.34 -0.32
CA ASN A 209 -20.26 2.28 -0.90
C ASN A 209 -19.92 3.35 0.14
N ILE A 210 -18.85 3.11 0.89
CA ILE A 210 -18.32 4.02 1.93
C ILE A 210 -17.07 4.75 1.46
N TYR A 211 -16.77 4.67 0.16
CA TYR A 211 -15.50 5.12 -0.41
C TYR A 211 -15.59 6.52 -0.99
N HIS A 212 -14.48 7.22 -0.88
CA HIS A 212 -14.14 8.46 -1.56
C HIS A 212 -12.98 8.21 -2.50
N LYS A 213 -12.81 9.07 -3.50
CA LYS A 213 -11.64 9.07 -4.39
C LYS A 213 -10.63 10.11 -3.91
N VAL A 214 -9.37 9.95 -4.25
CA VAL A 214 -8.36 10.97 -3.98
C VAL A 214 -8.73 12.30 -4.65
N SER A 215 -9.41 12.26 -5.81
CA SER A 215 -9.92 13.44 -6.52
C SER A 215 -11.04 14.20 -5.80
N ASP A 216 -11.73 13.60 -4.84
CA ASP A 216 -12.96 14.16 -4.26
C ASP A 216 -12.67 15.25 -3.20
N ALA A 217 -11.56 15.15 -2.48
CA ALA A 217 -11.17 16.14 -1.49
C ALA A 217 -9.63 16.20 -1.28
N SER A 218 -9.12 17.42 -1.07
CA SER A 218 -7.69 17.62 -0.74
C SER A 218 -7.39 17.27 0.71
N TRP A 219 -8.29 17.60 1.62
CA TRP A 219 -8.21 17.34 3.06
C TRP A 219 -9.61 17.08 3.61
N VAL A 220 -9.70 16.19 4.58
CA VAL A 220 -10.93 15.89 5.33
C VAL A 220 -10.65 15.97 6.82
N ASN A 221 -11.55 16.57 7.60
CA ASN A 221 -11.46 16.53 9.06
C ASN A 221 -11.80 15.12 9.56
N LEU A 222 -10.84 14.47 10.20
CA LEU A 222 -11.04 13.19 10.85
C LEU A 222 -11.34 13.45 12.34
N PRO A 223 -12.53 13.13 12.82
CA PRO A 223 -12.88 13.27 14.25
C PRO A 223 -12.27 12.13 15.08
N LYS A 224 -12.53 12.15 16.40
CA LYS A 224 -12.18 11.02 17.25
C LYS A 224 -12.89 9.77 16.80
N ILE A 225 -12.12 8.68 16.66
CA ILE A 225 -12.57 7.37 16.22
C ILE A 225 -11.66 6.30 16.79
N THR A 226 -12.19 5.21 17.28
CA THR A 226 -11.42 4.08 17.83
C THR A 226 -11.56 2.86 16.94
N ALA A 227 -10.62 1.91 17.04
CA ALA A 227 -10.55 0.75 16.15
C ALA A 227 -10.66 1.15 14.66
N GLY A 228 -10.05 2.29 14.33
CA GLY A 228 -10.12 2.89 13.00
C GLY A 228 -9.30 2.11 11.98
N ARG A 229 -9.86 1.94 10.79
CA ARG A 229 -9.18 1.36 9.66
C ARG A 229 -9.39 2.24 8.43
N LEU A 230 -8.31 2.76 7.86
CA LEU A 230 -8.32 3.46 6.58
C LEU A 230 -8.06 2.44 5.48
N PHE A 231 -9.11 1.99 4.81
CA PHE A 231 -8.99 1.14 3.63
C PHE A 231 -8.53 1.95 2.42
N LEU A 232 -7.60 1.40 1.67
CA LEU A 232 -7.05 1.94 0.44
C LEU A 232 -7.25 0.89 -0.66
N CYS A 233 -7.86 1.28 -1.78
CA CYS A 233 -8.11 0.36 -2.89
C CYS A 233 -7.74 1.06 -4.20
N VAL A 234 -7.11 0.32 -5.13
CA VAL A 234 -6.58 0.87 -6.39
C VAL A 234 -7.27 0.20 -7.58
N GLY A 235 -7.72 1.01 -8.53
CA GLY A 235 -8.44 0.59 -9.74
C GLY A 235 -9.94 0.38 -9.53
N THR A 236 -10.34 -0.16 -8.39
CA THR A 236 -11.75 -0.37 -7.99
C THR A 236 -11.87 -0.26 -6.48
N PRO A 237 -13.00 0.18 -5.91
CA PRO A 237 -13.22 0.14 -4.47
C PRO A 237 -13.26 -1.30 -3.96
N CYS A 238 -12.97 -1.50 -2.68
CA CYS A 238 -13.14 -2.79 -2.02
C CYS A 238 -14.63 -3.06 -1.74
N TYR A 239 -15.01 -4.33 -1.73
CA TYR A 239 -16.37 -4.78 -1.45
C TYR A 239 -16.49 -5.12 0.03
N ILE A 240 -17.04 -4.20 0.82
CA ILE A 240 -17.26 -4.33 2.27
C ILE A 240 -18.74 -4.51 2.53
N LYS A 241 -19.10 -5.59 3.25
CA LYS A 241 -20.46 -5.83 3.71
C LYS A 241 -20.65 -5.19 5.08
N THR A 242 -21.64 -4.32 5.21
CA THR A 242 -21.95 -3.66 6.48
C THR A 242 -23.11 -4.33 7.20
N PHE A 243 -23.07 -4.31 8.54
CA PHE A 243 -24.08 -4.81 9.45
C PHE A 243 -24.40 -3.73 10.48
N ASN A 244 -25.39 -3.95 11.32
CA ASN A 244 -25.75 -2.96 12.36
C ASN A 244 -24.70 -2.86 13.48
N ASP A 245 -23.91 -3.90 13.66
CA ASP A 245 -22.93 -4.06 14.75
C ASP A 245 -21.48 -4.26 14.24
N GLY A 246 -21.24 -4.07 12.95
CA GLY A 246 -19.91 -4.26 12.38
C GLY A 246 -19.89 -4.36 10.86
N PHE A 247 -18.80 -4.87 10.33
CA PHE A 247 -18.61 -5.08 8.90
C PHE A 247 -17.77 -6.33 8.61
N ALA A 248 -17.94 -6.90 7.42
CA ALA A 248 -17.02 -7.88 6.84
C ALA A 248 -16.19 -7.18 5.77
N GLY A 249 -14.88 -7.09 6.03
CA GLY A 249 -13.88 -6.58 5.09
C GLY A 249 -13.33 -7.69 4.18
N PRO A 250 -12.30 -7.37 3.39
CA PRO A 250 -11.62 -8.35 2.57
C PRO A 250 -11.08 -9.52 3.40
N ASP A 251 -11.43 -10.75 2.99
CA ASP A 251 -10.90 -11.98 3.57
C ASP A 251 -10.00 -12.70 2.55
N ILE A 252 -8.69 -12.56 2.73
CA ILE A 252 -7.71 -13.16 1.83
C ILE A 252 -7.64 -14.69 1.91
N ASN A 253 -8.20 -15.30 2.96
CA ASN A 253 -8.27 -16.75 3.11
C ASN A 253 -9.50 -17.37 2.42
N ASN A 254 -10.51 -16.57 2.12
CA ASN A 254 -11.71 -17.02 1.43
C ASN A 254 -11.53 -16.90 -0.09
N PRO A 255 -11.37 -18.01 -0.83
CA PRO A 255 -11.16 -17.96 -2.27
C PRO A 255 -12.37 -17.42 -3.07
N THR A 256 -13.54 -17.29 -2.43
CA THR A 256 -14.75 -16.70 -3.01
C THR A 256 -15.00 -15.26 -2.61
N ASP A 257 -14.10 -14.66 -1.80
CA ASP A 257 -14.22 -13.27 -1.39
C ASP A 257 -14.20 -12.33 -2.60
N PRO A 258 -15.11 -11.36 -2.70
CA PRO A 258 -15.19 -10.45 -3.84
C PRO A 258 -13.92 -9.59 -4.04
N ASN A 259 -13.06 -9.49 -3.01
CA ASN A 259 -11.83 -8.72 -3.03
C ASN A 259 -10.59 -9.54 -3.43
N GLN A 260 -10.71 -10.82 -3.79
CA GLN A 260 -9.54 -11.63 -4.18
C GLN A 260 -8.74 -10.96 -5.31
N ASN A 261 -9.42 -10.34 -6.26
CA ASN A 261 -8.85 -9.65 -7.42
C ASN A 261 -8.93 -8.12 -7.31
N VAL A 262 -8.84 -7.57 -6.10
CA VAL A 262 -8.78 -6.15 -5.82
C VAL A 262 -7.41 -5.81 -5.22
N TYR A 263 -6.77 -4.77 -5.71
CA TYR A 263 -5.58 -4.21 -5.07
C TYR A 263 -6.03 -3.38 -3.87
N PHE A 264 -5.76 -3.87 -2.68
CA PHE A 264 -6.10 -3.18 -1.44
C PHE A 264 -4.99 -3.30 -0.39
N ASP A 265 -5.01 -2.36 0.51
CA ASP A 265 -4.21 -2.34 1.72
C ASP A 265 -4.90 -1.42 2.75
N PHE A 266 -4.39 -1.29 3.96
CA PHE A 266 -5.00 -0.44 4.97
C PHE A 266 -3.98 0.06 6.02
N VAL A 267 -4.37 1.14 6.70
CA VAL A 267 -3.71 1.69 7.88
C VAL A 267 -4.64 1.51 9.06
N GLU A 268 -4.13 1.01 10.19
CA GLU A 268 -4.87 0.87 11.44
C GLU A 268 -4.54 2.03 12.38
N PHE A 269 -5.57 2.58 13.04
CA PHE A 269 -5.36 3.71 13.92
C PHE A 269 -6.49 3.91 14.94
N THR A 270 -6.18 4.70 15.95
CA THR A 270 -7.15 5.28 16.89
C THR A 270 -6.86 6.78 17.01
N VAL A 271 -7.92 7.58 17.08
CA VAL A 271 -7.87 8.99 17.45
C VAL A 271 -8.79 9.18 18.65
N ASP A 272 -8.23 9.47 19.81
CA ASP A 272 -8.97 9.57 21.05
C ASP A 272 -8.55 10.80 21.89
N ALA A 273 -8.72 10.76 23.20
CA ALA A 273 -8.32 11.83 24.09
C ALA A 273 -6.79 11.91 24.26
N ALA A 274 -6.07 10.80 24.08
CA ALA A 274 -4.62 10.74 24.14
C ALA A 274 -3.95 11.23 22.84
N GLY A 275 -4.70 11.34 21.75
CA GLY A 275 -4.21 11.82 20.46
C GLY A 275 -4.40 10.82 19.33
N TYR A 276 -3.45 10.77 18.42
CA TYR A 276 -3.38 9.81 17.31
C TYR A 276 -2.42 8.68 17.65
N HIS A 277 -2.85 7.46 17.35
CA HIS A 277 -2.07 6.23 17.44
C HIS A 277 -2.34 5.40 16.19
N GLY A 278 -1.32 5.04 15.42
CA GLY A 278 -1.57 4.25 14.18
C GLY A 278 -0.30 3.70 13.55
N ASN A 279 -0.50 2.70 12.70
CA ASN A 279 0.59 1.99 12.03
C ASN A 279 0.22 1.59 10.60
N THR A 280 1.23 1.44 9.75
CA THR A 280 1.11 0.59 8.56
C THR A 280 1.28 -0.86 9.00
N THR A 281 0.54 -1.79 8.39
CA THR A 281 0.57 -3.20 8.79
C THR A 281 0.92 -4.12 7.62
N ARG A 282 1.70 -5.16 7.92
CA ARG A 282 2.03 -6.25 7.00
C ARG A 282 1.70 -7.62 7.63
N VAL A 283 0.92 -7.60 8.73
CA VAL A 283 0.58 -8.81 9.49
C VAL A 283 -0.21 -9.81 8.66
N ASP A 284 -1.09 -9.34 7.77
CA ASP A 284 -1.90 -10.19 6.89
C ASP A 284 -1.31 -10.30 5.48
N ALA A 285 -0.94 -9.17 4.88
CA ALA A 285 -0.42 -9.11 3.51
C ALA A 285 0.17 -7.74 3.19
N PHE A 286 0.81 -7.66 2.02
CA PHE A 286 1.22 -6.43 1.36
C PHE A 286 0.47 -6.31 0.02
N GLY A 287 -0.30 -5.25 -0.15
CA GLY A 287 -0.98 -4.91 -1.41
C GLY A 287 -0.14 -3.99 -2.30
N PHE A 288 0.34 -2.90 -1.73
CA PHE A 288 1.18 -1.89 -2.39
C PHE A 288 1.92 -1.04 -1.33
N PRO A 289 2.98 -0.30 -1.71
CA PRO A 289 3.70 0.58 -0.79
C PRO A 289 2.76 1.62 -0.18
N ILE A 290 2.86 1.83 1.12
CA ILE A 290 2.14 2.88 1.86
C ILE A 290 3.14 3.69 2.66
N GLN A 291 3.02 5.01 2.55
CA GLN A 291 3.66 5.93 3.46
C GLN A 291 2.61 6.57 4.36
N HIS A 292 2.94 6.68 5.61
CA HIS A 292 2.09 7.21 6.67
C HIS A 292 2.86 8.27 7.42
N ARG A 293 2.46 9.55 7.27
CA ARG A 293 3.09 10.71 7.91
C ARG A 293 2.15 11.38 8.89
N LEU A 294 2.66 11.65 10.07
CA LEU A 294 1.94 12.33 11.15
C LEU A 294 2.70 13.58 11.58
N VAL A 295 1.98 14.71 11.66
CA VAL A 295 2.50 16.00 12.06
C VAL A 295 1.66 16.54 13.21
N ASN A 296 2.28 17.11 14.23
CA ASN A 296 1.56 17.69 15.36
C ASN A 296 1.35 19.22 15.25
N ARG A 297 0.48 19.76 16.12
CA ARG A 297 0.15 21.20 16.15
C ARG A 297 1.30 22.04 16.70
N ALA A 298 2.08 21.49 17.64
CA ALA A 298 3.22 22.17 18.23
C ALA A 298 4.40 22.33 17.25
N GLY A 299 4.41 21.59 16.12
CA GLY A 299 5.45 21.69 15.10
C GLY A 299 6.79 21.03 15.46
N ASN A 300 6.81 20.24 16.52
CA ASN A 300 8.00 19.50 16.97
C ASN A 300 7.92 17.98 16.75
N TYR A 301 6.86 17.50 16.08
CA TYR A 301 6.71 16.12 15.64
C TYR A 301 6.30 16.09 14.17
N ASP A 302 7.14 15.49 13.35
CA ASP A 302 6.91 15.24 11.94
C ASP A 302 7.64 13.96 11.56
N ARG A 303 6.90 12.85 11.49
CA ARG A 303 7.47 11.52 11.23
C ARG A 303 6.70 10.81 10.14
N THR A 304 7.44 10.03 9.35
CA THR A 304 6.92 9.17 8.28
C THR A 304 7.40 7.74 8.50
N VAL A 305 6.50 6.78 8.33
CA VAL A 305 6.77 5.34 8.34
C VAL A 305 6.17 4.67 7.11
N GLY A 306 6.44 3.39 6.92
CA GLY A 306 6.03 2.61 5.76
C GLY A 306 7.18 2.42 4.77
N GLU A 307 6.91 2.09 3.52
CA GLU A 307 7.95 1.88 2.52
C GLU A 307 8.42 3.22 1.93
N PRO A 308 9.73 3.41 1.66
CA PRO A 308 10.26 4.61 1.02
C PRO A 308 9.64 4.89 -0.35
N GLU A 309 9.60 6.16 -0.76
CA GLU A 309 9.06 6.56 -2.08
C GLU A 309 9.84 5.98 -3.26
N THR A 310 11.07 5.56 -3.03
CA THR A 310 11.92 4.87 -4.00
C THR A 310 11.52 3.43 -4.25
N GLU A 311 10.78 2.83 -3.30
CA GLU A 311 10.27 1.48 -3.45
C GLU A 311 9.04 1.48 -4.36
N THR A 312 9.08 0.63 -5.39
CA THR A 312 7.93 0.41 -6.25
C THR A 312 7.28 -0.93 -5.94
N ARG A 313 5.99 -1.02 -6.20
CA ARG A 313 5.25 -2.28 -6.00
C ARG A 313 5.88 -3.45 -6.76
N ALA A 314 6.19 -3.27 -8.04
CA ALA A 314 6.83 -4.28 -8.87
C ALA A 314 8.26 -4.62 -8.39
N GLY A 315 9.01 -3.60 -7.94
CA GLY A 315 10.33 -3.75 -7.33
C GLY A 315 10.27 -4.63 -6.09
N LEU A 316 9.34 -4.36 -5.18
CA LEU A 316 9.16 -5.14 -3.94
C LEU A 316 8.74 -6.59 -4.20
N PHE A 317 7.87 -6.87 -5.19
CA PHE A 317 7.57 -8.26 -5.57
C PHE A 317 8.80 -8.98 -6.11
N THR A 318 9.63 -8.30 -6.90
CA THR A 318 10.88 -8.86 -7.43
C THR A 318 11.91 -9.08 -6.33
N ALA A 319 12.12 -8.08 -5.47
CA ALA A 319 13.03 -8.17 -4.33
C ALA A 319 12.60 -9.29 -3.38
N TYR A 320 11.31 -9.40 -3.05
CA TYR A 320 10.77 -10.47 -2.22
C TYR A 320 11.13 -11.86 -2.78
N SER A 321 10.90 -12.08 -4.07
CA SER A 321 11.24 -13.34 -4.74
C SER A 321 12.74 -13.66 -4.68
N ASN A 322 13.61 -12.65 -4.69
CA ASN A 322 15.06 -12.83 -4.72
C ASN A 322 15.67 -12.98 -3.31
N GLU A 323 15.20 -12.21 -2.35
CA GLU A 323 15.86 -12.01 -1.06
C GLU A 323 15.38 -12.97 0.04
N VAL A 324 14.09 -13.39 0.00
CA VAL A 324 13.61 -14.32 1.02
C VAL A 324 14.07 -15.74 0.77
N PRO A 325 14.31 -16.53 1.84
CA PRO A 325 14.63 -17.97 1.73
C PRO A 325 13.52 -18.76 1.02
N ALA A 326 13.88 -19.91 0.45
CA ALA A 326 12.99 -20.76 -0.33
C ALA A 326 11.63 -21.05 0.33
N ALA A 327 11.62 -21.26 1.67
CA ALA A 327 10.40 -21.50 2.43
C ALA A 327 9.35 -20.37 2.32
N PHE A 328 9.78 -19.11 2.11
CA PHE A 328 8.91 -17.93 2.05
C PHE A 328 8.54 -17.53 0.63
N LYS A 329 9.22 -17.98 -0.41
CA LYS A 329 9.03 -17.52 -1.79
C LYS A 329 7.61 -17.72 -2.31
N SER A 330 6.93 -18.81 -1.91
CA SER A 330 5.56 -19.09 -2.33
C SER A 330 4.54 -18.05 -1.85
N LEU A 331 4.83 -17.31 -0.77
CA LEU A 331 3.96 -16.26 -0.26
C LEU A 331 3.84 -15.08 -1.24
N GLY A 332 4.89 -14.81 -2.04
CA GLY A 332 4.89 -13.80 -3.09
C GLY A 332 4.14 -14.19 -4.36
N THR A 333 3.81 -15.47 -4.53
CA THR A 333 3.14 -15.99 -5.74
C THR A 333 1.72 -16.46 -5.50
N LEU A 334 1.36 -16.77 -4.24
CA LEU A 334 0.09 -17.40 -3.87
C LEU A 334 -1.13 -16.57 -4.31
N GLN A 335 -1.07 -15.26 -4.16
CA GLN A 335 -2.13 -14.34 -4.57
C GLN A 335 -1.62 -13.24 -5.53
N ALA A 336 -0.54 -13.52 -6.25
CA ALA A 336 -0.05 -12.62 -7.29
C ALA A 336 -1.10 -12.48 -8.43
N PRO A 337 -1.21 -11.30 -9.06
CA PRO A 337 -0.39 -10.11 -8.84
C PRO A 337 -0.91 -9.20 -7.70
N TYR A 338 -1.95 -9.58 -6.97
CA TYR A 338 -2.68 -8.68 -6.07
C TYR A 338 -1.96 -8.41 -4.77
N ARG A 339 -1.27 -9.41 -4.17
CA ARG A 339 -0.58 -9.22 -2.88
C ARG A 339 0.49 -10.26 -2.60
N ILE A 340 1.43 -9.91 -1.72
CA ILE A 340 2.31 -10.85 -1.03
C ILE A 340 1.62 -11.18 0.30
N VAL A 341 1.31 -12.45 0.57
CA VAL A 341 0.61 -12.84 1.78
C VAL A 341 1.58 -13.11 2.94
N ALA A 342 1.13 -12.88 4.16
CA ALA A 342 1.92 -13.18 5.35
C ALA A 342 2.04 -14.71 5.57
N PRO A 343 3.06 -15.17 6.33
CA PRO A 343 3.29 -16.61 6.54
C PRO A 343 2.23 -17.29 7.42
N ILE A 344 1.34 -16.55 8.07
CA ILE A 344 0.14 -17.11 8.71
C ILE A 344 -0.80 -17.76 7.69
N HIS A 345 -0.57 -17.53 6.39
CA HIS A 345 -1.28 -18.10 5.26
C HIS A 345 -0.36 -19.05 4.46
N GLY A 346 -0.92 -19.81 3.54
CA GLY A 346 -0.14 -20.62 2.59
C GLY A 346 0.61 -21.81 3.22
N SER A 347 1.86 -21.99 2.82
CA SER A 347 2.64 -23.20 3.12
C SER A 347 3.00 -23.42 4.59
N PHE A 348 2.88 -22.39 5.43
CA PHE A 348 3.13 -22.48 6.87
C PHE A 348 1.89 -22.91 7.67
N ALA A 349 0.70 -22.94 7.03
CA ALA A 349 -0.50 -23.44 7.67
C ALA A 349 -0.40 -24.93 8.00
N ALA A 350 -1.27 -25.42 8.89
CA ALA A 350 -1.31 -26.82 9.29
C ALA A 350 -1.45 -27.74 8.05
N GLY A 351 -0.58 -28.74 7.95
CA GLY A 351 -0.51 -29.63 6.79
C GLY A 351 0.27 -29.09 5.58
N GLY A 352 0.70 -27.84 5.61
CA GLY A 352 1.53 -27.24 4.56
C GLY A 352 2.99 -27.69 4.64
N ALA A 353 3.76 -27.46 3.57
CA ALA A 353 5.17 -27.91 3.46
C ALA A 353 6.08 -27.31 4.54
N ASN A 354 5.74 -26.13 5.07
CA ASN A 354 6.50 -25.42 6.10
C ASN A 354 5.78 -25.40 7.47
N ALA A 355 4.79 -26.29 7.70
CA ALA A 355 4.02 -26.35 8.95
C ALA A 355 4.89 -26.57 10.20
N ASN A 356 6.08 -27.16 10.03
CA ASN A 356 7.04 -27.43 11.10
C ASN A 356 8.27 -26.51 11.05
N TYR A 357 8.18 -25.34 10.41
CA TYR A 357 9.33 -24.45 10.21
C TYR A 357 10.01 -24.01 11.52
N PHE A 358 9.25 -23.82 12.59
CA PHE A 358 9.73 -23.46 13.92
C PHE A 358 9.81 -24.65 14.89
N ALA A 359 9.83 -25.89 14.42
CA ALA A 359 9.83 -27.10 15.29
C ALA A 359 11.00 -27.19 16.28
N GLY A 360 12.08 -26.40 16.09
CA GLY A 360 13.19 -26.30 17.03
C GLY A 360 12.84 -25.62 18.37
N TYR A 361 11.72 -24.92 18.46
CA TYR A 361 11.23 -24.26 19.67
C TYR A 361 10.23 -25.18 20.39
N SER A 362 10.71 -25.98 21.33
CA SER A 362 9.89 -26.95 22.08
C SER A 362 8.74 -26.26 22.83
N GLY A 363 7.53 -26.80 22.71
CA GLY A 363 6.34 -26.29 23.35
C GLY A 363 5.54 -25.30 22.50
N TYR A 364 6.04 -24.91 21.33
CA TYR A 364 5.39 -23.97 20.41
C TYR A 364 5.24 -24.60 19.02
N ASN A 365 4.13 -24.33 18.33
CA ASN A 365 3.99 -24.71 16.93
C ASN A 365 4.19 -23.50 15.99
N THR A 366 4.43 -23.75 14.72
CA THR A 366 4.73 -22.72 13.74
C THR A 366 3.62 -21.67 13.60
N GLN A 367 2.35 -22.10 13.61
CA GLN A 367 1.23 -21.16 13.44
C GLN A 367 1.04 -20.26 14.66
N ASP A 368 1.19 -20.79 15.88
CA ASP A 368 1.09 -20.01 17.12
C ASP A 368 2.22 -18.97 17.19
N ILE A 369 3.45 -19.34 16.77
CA ILE A 369 4.58 -18.39 16.67
C ILE A 369 4.28 -17.27 15.67
N LEU A 370 3.80 -17.62 14.47
CA LEU A 370 3.55 -16.63 13.42
C LEU A 370 2.36 -15.70 13.72
N ARG A 371 1.37 -16.20 14.48
CA ARG A 371 0.20 -15.43 14.92
C ARG A 371 0.40 -14.73 16.25
N CYS A 372 1.37 -15.17 17.04
CA CYS A 372 1.53 -14.77 18.43
C CYS A 372 0.26 -15.05 19.27
N ASP A 373 -0.30 -16.22 19.13
CA ASP A 373 -1.51 -16.65 19.85
C ASP A 373 -1.35 -18.03 20.49
N ASN A 374 -2.41 -18.56 21.10
CA ASN A 374 -2.52 -19.87 21.73
C ASN A 374 -1.35 -20.19 22.69
N SER A 375 -0.36 -20.97 22.24
CA SER A 375 0.81 -21.35 23.07
C SER A 375 1.82 -20.22 23.24
N VAL A 376 1.75 -19.13 22.45
CA VAL A 376 2.69 -18.00 22.45
C VAL A 376 1.95 -16.70 22.77
N THR A 377 1.54 -16.53 24.01
CA THR A 377 0.77 -15.34 24.46
C THR A 377 1.63 -14.20 24.98
N ASP A 378 2.89 -14.47 25.35
CA ASP A 378 3.83 -13.43 25.77
C ASP A 378 4.41 -12.73 24.55
N ALA A 379 4.18 -11.40 24.47
CA ALA A 379 4.61 -10.56 23.34
C ALA A 379 6.12 -10.60 23.12
N SER A 380 6.92 -10.57 24.21
CA SER A 380 8.38 -10.57 24.13
C SER A 380 8.91 -11.93 23.68
N VAL A 381 8.29 -13.01 24.12
CA VAL A 381 8.62 -14.38 23.67
C VAL A 381 8.30 -14.53 22.19
N CYS A 382 7.12 -14.12 21.76
CA CYS A 382 6.75 -14.16 20.34
C CYS A 382 7.74 -13.39 19.47
N ALA A 383 8.04 -12.14 19.85
CA ALA A 383 9.00 -11.32 19.12
C ALA A 383 10.40 -11.96 19.09
N ALA A 384 10.87 -12.51 20.23
CA ALA A 384 12.18 -13.15 20.30
C ALA A 384 12.29 -14.39 19.41
N ILE A 385 11.24 -15.21 19.32
CA ILE A 385 11.21 -16.40 18.45
C ILE A 385 11.16 -15.96 16.98
N ASN A 386 10.26 -15.07 16.58
CA ASN A 386 10.15 -14.56 15.20
C ASN A 386 11.47 -13.96 14.72
N ARG A 387 12.22 -13.28 15.61
CA ARG A 387 13.50 -12.61 15.34
C ARG A 387 14.74 -13.51 15.50
N HIS A 388 14.54 -14.78 15.88
CA HIS A 388 15.59 -15.76 16.15
C HIS A 388 16.56 -15.33 17.28
N VAL A 389 16.07 -14.72 18.33
CA VAL A 389 16.89 -14.31 19.50
C VAL A 389 16.40 -14.93 20.81
N TYR A 390 15.43 -15.82 20.78
CA TYR A 390 14.80 -16.45 21.96
C TYR A 390 15.83 -17.17 22.86
N THR A 391 16.81 -17.82 22.26
CA THR A 391 17.88 -18.54 23.00
C THR A 391 19.06 -17.63 23.37
N SER A 392 19.04 -16.36 22.99
CA SER A 392 20.10 -15.41 23.35
C SER A 392 19.85 -14.79 24.72
N SER A 393 20.88 -14.19 25.31
CA SER A 393 20.78 -13.45 26.57
C SER A 393 20.26 -12.03 26.42
N ASN A 394 20.11 -11.51 25.19
CA ASN A 394 19.72 -10.14 24.92
C ASN A 394 18.73 -10.06 23.76
N TRP A 395 17.44 -10.04 24.09
CA TRP A 395 16.36 -9.96 23.10
C TRP A 395 16.16 -8.56 22.51
N ASN A 396 16.79 -7.53 23.09
CA ASN A 396 16.62 -6.14 22.68
C ASN A 396 17.75 -5.64 21.77
N ASN A 397 18.68 -6.52 21.38
CA ASN A 397 19.74 -6.15 20.45
C ASN A 397 19.30 -6.30 18.99
N VAL A 398 18.80 -5.24 18.39
CA VAL A 398 18.31 -5.19 17.01
C VAL A 398 19.34 -5.71 16.00
N ALA A 399 20.64 -5.49 16.24
CA ALA A 399 21.70 -5.94 15.34
C ALA A 399 21.79 -7.48 15.25
N THR A 400 21.19 -8.23 16.18
CA THR A 400 21.19 -9.69 16.18
C THR A 400 19.92 -10.31 15.60
N TYR A 401 18.92 -9.51 15.20
CA TYR A 401 17.67 -10.01 14.67
C TYR A 401 17.84 -10.66 13.31
N TYR A 402 17.14 -11.76 13.09
CA TYR A 402 17.05 -12.48 11.82
C TYR A 402 18.40 -12.99 11.24
N GLN A 403 19.41 -13.20 12.09
CA GLN A 403 20.76 -13.61 11.66
C GLN A 403 20.86 -15.10 11.28
N ALA A 404 19.92 -15.93 11.73
CA ALA A 404 19.86 -17.35 11.42
C ALA A 404 18.43 -17.87 11.32
N ALA A 405 18.27 -19.04 10.70
CA ALA A 405 17.01 -19.78 10.67
C ALA A 405 16.85 -20.69 11.89
N PRO A 406 15.61 -20.95 12.35
CA PRO A 406 14.36 -20.41 11.82
C PRO A 406 14.08 -18.99 12.33
N ALA A 407 13.68 -18.10 11.42
CA ALA A 407 13.23 -16.74 11.72
C ALA A 407 12.10 -16.35 10.77
N ASN A 408 11.31 -15.33 11.13
CA ASN A 408 10.28 -14.79 10.25
C ASN A 408 10.91 -13.87 9.19
N TYR A 409 11.41 -14.47 8.10
CA TYR A 409 12.05 -13.73 7.00
C TYR A 409 11.06 -12.89 6.18
N TYR A 410 9.76 -13.11 6.31
CA TYR A 410 8.75 -12.22 5.79
C TYR A 410 8.78 -10.87 6.54
N ALA A 411 8.79 -10.90 7.88
CA ALA A 411 8.91 -9.68 8.69
C ALA A 411 10.25 -8.99 8.44
N LYS A 412 11.37 -9.77 8.41
CA LYS A 412 12.68 -9.23 8.05
C LYS A 412 12.67 -8.43 6.75
N PHE A 413 12.03 -8.96 5.70
CA PHE A 413 11.94 -8.30 4.41
C PHE A 413 11.29 -6.91 4.53
N TRP A 414 10.18 -6.80 5.26
CA TRP A 414 9.53 -5.52 5.45
C TRP A 414 10.35 -4.54 6.30
N HIS A 415 11.12 -5.04 7.27
CA HIS A 415 12.08 -4.20 7.99
C HIS A 415 13.20 -3.69 7.06
N ASP A 416 13.72 -4.54 6.19
CA ASP A 416 14.80 -4.14 5.27
C ASP A 416 14.31 -3.11 4.22
N HIS A 417 13.03 -3.14 3.84
CA HIS A 417 12.39 -2.24 2.89
C HIS A 417 11.54 -1.14 3.53
N GLY A 418 11.50 -1.04 4.85
CA GLY A 418 10.80 0.01 5.60
C GLY A 418 11.68 1.22 5.91
N ILE A 419 11.05 2.41 5.99
CA ILE A 419 11.69 3.64 6.48
C ILE A 419 12.23 3.37 7.90
N ASP A 420 13.47 3.76 8.16
CA ASP A 420 14.18 3.54 9.41
C ASP A 420 14.23 2.05 9.84
N ARG A 421 14.01 1.12 8.91
CA ARG A 421 13.90 -0.32 9.15
C ARG A 421 12.75 -0.67 10.11
N LEU A 422 11.71 0.14 10.14
CA LEU A 422 10.51 -0.08 10.95
C LEU A 422 9.41 -0.74 10.09
N ALA A 423 8.83 -1.82 10.60
CA ALA A 423 7.73 -2.53 9.96
C ALA A 423 6.80 -3.17 11.01
N TYR A 424 5.63 -3.62 10.58
CA TYR A 424 4.71 -4.40 11.41
C TYR A 424 4.41 -5.72 10.68
N GLY A 425 5.36 -6.66 10.74
CA GLY A 425 5.33 -7.91 9.97
C GLY A 425 4.68 -9.11 10.69
N PHE A 426 4.40 -8.99 12.00
CA PHE A 426 3.66 -9.95 12.82
C PHE A 426 3.06 -9.24 14.04
N ALA A 427 2.14 -9.88 14.78
CA ALA A 427 1.25 -9.23 15.75
C ALA A 427 1.96 -8.45 16.88
N TYR A 428 3.17 -8.85 17.31
CA TYR A 428 3.96 -8.15 18.35
C TYR A 428 5.30 -7.62 17.81
N ASP A 429 5.30 -7.14 16.58
CA ASP A 429 6.49 -6.54 15.98
C ASP A 429 6.78 -5.12 16.52
N ASP A 430 5.90 -4.59 17.35
CA ASP A 430 6.11 -3.36 18.13
C ASP A 430 7.06 -3.54 19.32
N VAL A 431 7.28 -4.76 19.79
CA VAL A 431 8.24 -5.03 20.86
C VAL A 431 9.61 -4.47 20.52
N ASN A 432 10.19 -3.75 21.47
CA ASN A 432 11.47 -3.03 21.33
C ASN A 432 11.45 -1.94 20.23
N GLY A 433 10.28 -1.34 19.98
CA GLY A 433 10.15 -0.17 19.10
C GLY A 433 10.41 -0.44 17.62
N GLN A 434 10.14 -1.65 17.13
CA GLN A 434 10.44 -2.05 15.75
C GLN A 434 9.28 -1.78 14.78
N ALA A 435 8.09 -1.44 15.27
CA ALA A 435 6.92 -1.24 14.43
C ALA A 435 6.95 0.08 13.64
N SER A 436 6.32 0.07 12.47
CA SER A 436 5.98 1.27 11.69
C SER A 436 4.79 2.01 12.33
N TYR A 437 4.99 2.46 13.57
CA TYR A 437 3.98 3.07 14.44
C TYR A 437 4.25 4.54 14.67
N LEU A 438 3.19 5.34 14.64
CA LEU A 438 3.20 6.77 14.91
C LEU A 438 2.22 7.11 16.03
N GLU A 439 2.66 7.97 16.96
CA GLU A 439 1.86 8.43 18.09
C GLU A 439 2.17 9.87 18.41
N VAL A 440 1.12 10.69 18.64
CA VAL A 440 1.27 12.06 19.13
C VAL A 440 -0.01 12.57 19.81
N GLY A 441 0.13 13.26 20.94
CA GLY A 441 -1.00 13.73 21.74
C GLY A 441 -1.77 14.92 21.16
N ASP A 442 -1.14 15.73 20.30
CA ASP A 442 -1.72 16.93 19.68
C ASP A 442 -1.69 16.90 18.14
N PRO A 443 -2.29 15.89 17.49
CA PRO A 443 -2.18 15.70 16.06
C PRO A 443 -2.74 16.90 15.29
N LYS A 444 -2.07 17.27 14.18
CA LYS A 444 -2.51 18.29 13.23
C LYS A 444 -2.88 17.68 11.90
N GLY A 445 -1.96 16.90 11.32
CA GLY A 445 -2.13 16.33 9.99
C GLY A 445 -1.68 14.89 9.92
N LEU A 446 -2.53 14.10 9.27
CA LEU A 446 -2.28 12.72 8.89
C LEU A 446 -2.28 12.64 7.37
N ILE A 447 -1.17 12.22 6.79
CA ILE A 447 -1.04 12.05 5.36
C ILE A 447 -0.72 10.59 5.07
N VAL A 448 -1.51 9.98 4.19
CA VAL A 448 -1.27 8.61 3.75
C VAL A 448 -1.10 8.62 2.23
N ARG A 449 0.04 8.14 1.75
CA ARG A 449 0.37 8.09 0.33
C ARG A 449 0.34 6.64 -0.17
N VAL A 450 -0.42 6.42 -1.23
CA VAL A 450 -0.49 5.14 -1.94
C VAL A 450 0.63 5.11 -2.98
N GLY A 451 1.59 4.20 -2.85
CA GLY A 451 2.66 3.95 -3.82
C GLY A 451 2.29 2.87 -4.85
N TRP A 452 3.12 2.73 -5.92
CA TRP A 452 2.92 1.70 -6.93
C TRP A 452 4.20 1.24 -7.59
#